data_f1e3a24b9807bcdf4ffc799576758d19
#
_entry.id   f1e3a24b9807bcdf4ffc799576758d19
#
_cell.length_a   1.000
_cell.length_b   1.000
_cell.length_c   1.000
_cell.angle_alpha   90.00
_cell.angle_beta   90.00
_cell.angle_gamma   90.00
#
_symmetry.space_group_name_H-M   'P 1'
#
loop_
_entity.id
_entity.type
_entity.pdbx_description
1 polymer ?
#
loop_
_entity_poly.entity_id
_entity_poly.type
_entity_poly.pdbx_seq_one_letter_code
_entity_poly.pdbx_strand_id
1 'polypeptide(L)'
;MSLKDCYNFNDFRNLAKKKLPSPIFHYIDGGSDDEVTLNRNTEAFNDCDLVPGILNSVGEPDLSTTVFGTKISMPLFLSPTAMQSLYHPDGDKASARAAEKYQTIYSMSTMASFSIEEVSSISRGPKIFQLYIHKDQSITDDLIDRCKVTNFNGMCITVDTIVAGNRERDHRTGFTTPPKFNLESLFSFAMRPKWVFNYFTHKKFELANLKDKTEKGTNIAKSVMEYINEQYDPAMNWKDAEYCIKKWNGPMALKGVMSVDDAKRAIDIGCTAIMISNHGGRQLDGSRSPFDQVKAIKDAVGDKLEIILDGGVRRGTHVLKALAAGATACSFGKAFLFSLGAGGQQGVEKLLKNMQEEIRRDMILMGCKNISELDSSKLIYRK
;
A
#
# COMPACT_ATOMS: atom_id res chain seq x y z
N MET A 1 -8.16 0.35 -25.66
CA MET A 1 -8.52 0.62 -24.24
C MET A 1 -7.83 1.90 -23.82
N SER A 2 -8.59 2.87 -23.39
CA SER A 2 -8.15 4.15 -22.86
C SER A 2 -8.45 4.23 -21.35
N LEU A 3 -8.02 5.30 -20.69
CA LEU A 3 -8.34 5.48 -19.27
C LEU A 3 -9.86 5.57 -19.01
N LYS A 4 -10.62 6.10 -19.99
CA LYS A 4 -12.09 6.20 -19.89
C LYS A 4 -12.77 4.83 -19.79
N ASP A 5 -12.16 3.80 -20.37
CA ASP A 5 -12.66 2.43 -20.44
C ASP A 5 -12.25 1.59 -19.21
N CYS A 6 -11.61 2.19 -18.21
CA CYS A 6 -11.20 1.49 -16.99
C CYS A 6 -12.30 1.60 -15.94
N TYR A 7 -13.02 0.52 -15.70
CA TYR A 7 -14.11 0.41 -14.73
C TYR A 7 -13.71 -0.36 -13.46
N ASN A 8 -12.66 -1.21 -13.53
CA ASN A 8 -12.27 -2.09 -12.46
C ASN A 8 -10.75 -2.31 -12.44
N PHE A 9 -10.26 -3.01 -11.42
CA PHE A 9 -8.85 -3.36 -11.24
C PHE A 9 -8.21 -3.96 -12.49
N ASN A 10 -8.87 -4.92 -13.14
CA ASN A 10 -8.30 -5.62 -14.31
C ASN A 10 -8.14 -4.70 -15.51
N ASP A 11 -9.03 -3.72 -15.68
CA ASP A 11 -8.91 -2.75 -16.77
C ASP A 11 -7.68 -1.86 -16.58
N PHE A 12 -7.46 -1.34 -15.36
CA PHE A 12 -6.23 -0.59 -15.04
C PHE A 12 -4.98 -1.44 -15.21
N ARG A 13 -4.99 -2.69 -14.72
CA ARG A 13 -3.90 -3.64 -14.88
C ARG A 13 -3.58 -3.89 -16.36
N ASN A 14 -4.59 -4.14 -17.19
CA ASN A 14 -4.42 -4.38 -18.62
C ASN A 14 -3.92 -3.13 -19.36
N LEU A 15 -4.39 -1.95 -18.99
CA LEU A 15 -3.91 -0.70 -19.57
C LEU A 15 -2.46 -0.41 -19.15
N ALA A 16 -2.11 -0.62 -17.89
CA ALA A 16 -0.74 -0.51 -17.40
C ALA A 16 0.20 -1.49 -18.11
N LYS A 17 -0.21 -2.74 -18.34
CA LYS A 17 0.57 -3.75 -19.09
C LYS A 17 0.92 -3.29 -20.50
N LYS A 18 0.02 -2.53 -21.15
CA LYS A 18 0.27 -1.97 -22.48
C LYS A 18 1.26 -0.80 -22.45
N LYS A 19 1.32 -0.05 -21.35
CA LYS A 19 2.13 1.18 -21.25
C LYS A 19 3.47 0.97 -20.58
N LEU A 20 3.59 0.03 -19.65
CA LEU A 20 4.81 -0.25 -18.91
C LEU A 20 5.66 -1.31 -19.62
N PRO A 21 7.00 -1.21 -19.59
CA PRO A 21 7.87 -2.31 -19.95
C PRO A 21 7.63 -3.55 -19.09
N SER A 22 7.85 -4.73 -19.68
CA SER A 22 7.59 -6.01 -19.02
C SER A 22 8.26 -6.14 -17.64
N PRO A 23 9.54 -5.78 -17.43
CA PRO A 23 10.15 -5.84 -16.10
C PRO A 23 9.44 -4.98 -15.06
N ILE A 24 9.07 -3.75 -15.43
CA ILE A 24 8.38 -2.81 -14.56
C ILE A 24 6.95 -3.28 -14.23
N PHE A 25 6.26 -3.82 -15.24
CA PHE A 25 4.93 -4.39 -15.04
C PHE A 25 4.96 -5.60 -14.10
N HIS A 26 5.86 -6.55 -14.32
CA HIS A 26 5.98 -7.76 -13.51
C HIS A 26 6.44 -7.48 -12.10
N TYR A 27 7.24 -6.44 -11.88
CA TYR A 27 7.60 -5.98 -10.53
C TYR A 27 6.37 -5.58 -9.71
N ILE A 28 5.36 -4.92 -10.32
CA ILE A 28 4.09 -4.62 -9.63
C ILE A 28 3.24 -5.89 -9.48
N ASP A 29 3.12 -6.66 -10.55
CA ASP A 29 2.14 -7.74 -10.71
C ASP A 29 2.51 -8.98 -9.90
N GLY A 30 3.82 -9.28 -9.79
CA GLY A 30 4.34 -10.49 -9.18
C GLY A 30 4.18 -10.59 -7.66
N GLY A 31 4.26 -11.82 -7.21
CA GLY A 31 4.39 -12.26 -5.81
C GLY A 31 5.70 -12.99 -5.57
N SER A 32 5.82 -13.67 -4.44
CA SER A 32 6.93 -14.55 -4.11
C SER A 32 6.62 -16.00 -4.50
N ASP A 33 7.65 -16.74 -4.81
CA ASP A 33 7.66 -18.17 -5.10
C ASP A 33 6.53 -18.58 -6.07
N ASP A 34 5.63 -19.47 -5.67
CA ASP A 34 4.50 -19.97 -6.47
C ASP A 34 3.29 -19.02 -6.51
N GLU A 35 3.36 -17.87 -5.83
CA GLU A 35 2.31 -16.84 -5.78
C GLU A 35 0.98 -17.33 -5.16
N VAL A 36 1.01 -18.36 -4.32
CA VAL A 36 -0.16 -18.89 -3.60
C VAL A 36 -0.77 -17.81 -2.73
N THR A 37 0.05 -17.13 -1.92
CA THR A 37 -0.41 -16.03 -1.05
C THR A 37 -0.94 -14.84 -1.86
N LEU A 38 -0.27 -14.49 -2.97
CA LEU A 38 -0.71 -13.42 -3.85
C LEU A 38 -2.15 -13.64 -4.35
N ASN A 39 -2.43 -14.86 -4.82
CA ASN A 39 -3.76 -15.24 -5.33
C ASN A 39 -4.78 -15.30 -4.19
N ARG A 40 -4.43 -15.98 -3.10
CA ARG A 40 -5.28 -16.14 -1.93
C ARG A 40 -5.71 -14.80 -1.32
N ASN A 41 -4.87 -13.77 -1.36
CA ASN A 41 -5.21 -12.44 -0.84
C ASN A 41 -6.51 -11.86 -1.42
N THR A 42 -6.82 -12.16 -2.68
CA THR A 42 -8.07 -11.70 -3.30
C THR A 42 -9.16 -12.77 -3.22
N GLU A 43 -8.81 -14.03 -3.34
CA GLU A 43 -9.76 -15.16 -3.28
C GLU A 43 -10.42 -15.26 -1.91
N ALA A 44 -9.72 -14.94 -0.83
CA ALA A 44 -10.25 -14.98 0.53
C ALA A 44 -11.56 -14.21 0.72
N PHE A 45 -11.75 -13.13 -0.01
CA PHE A 45 -13.01 -12.40 0.03
C PHE A 45 -14.21 -13.21 -0.55
N ASN A 46 -13.97 -14.25 -1.32
CA ASN A 46 -15.02 -15.12 -1.84
C ASN A 46 -15.51 -16.16 -0.83
N ASP A 47 -14.83 -16.31 0.30
CA ASP A 47 -15.17 -17.26 1.36
C ASP A 47 -16.28 -16.74 2.30
N CYS A 48 -16.77 -15.54 2.06
CA CYS A 48 -17.91 -15.00 2.78
C CYS A 48 -18.86 -14.24 1.85
N ASP A 49 -20.10 -14.14 2.28
CA ASP A 49 -21.18 -13.43 1.61
C ASP A 49 -21.63 -12.23 2.43
N LEU A 50 -22.03 -11.15 1.76
CA LEU A 50 -22.68 -10.00 2.38
C LEU A 50 -24.16 -10.26 2.57
N VAL A 51 -24.71 -9.84 3.70
CA VAL A 51 -26.15 -9.96 4.04
C VAL A 51 -26.82 -8.59 3.86
N PRO A 52 -27.53 -8.36 2.76
CA PRO A 52 -28.18 -7.07 2.52
C PRO A 52 -29.38 -6.85 3.43
N GLY A 53 -29.58 -5.58 3.85
CA GLY A 53 -30.80 -5.12 4.52
C GLY A 53 -31.70 -4.36 3.54
N ILE A 54 -33.01 -4.55 3.62
CA ILE A 54 -33.97 -3.91 2.71
C ILE A 54 -34.82 -2.87 3.45
N LEU A 55 -35.35 -1.90 2.71
CA LEU A 55 -36.31 -0.88 3.17
C LEU A 55 -35.79 0.01 4.31
N ASN A 56 -34.46 0.19 4.42
CA ASN A 56 -33.83 0.95 5.51
C ASN A 56 -33.77 2.47 5.25
N SER A 57 -34.32 2.97 4.15
CA SER A 57 -34.33 4.40 3.81
C SER A 57 -32.93 5.03 3.91
N VAL A 58 -31.93 4.44 3.26
CA VAL A 58 -30.52 4.84 3.37
C VAL A 58 -30.28 6.25 2.85
N GLY A 59 -30.85 6.60 1.69
CA GLY A 59 -30.55 7.85 1.02
C GLY A 59 -29.10 7.91 0.57
N GLU A 60 -28.37 8.95 1.00
CA GLU A 60 -26.94 9.11 0.76
C GLU A 60 -26.15 8.63 1.98
N PRO A 61 -25.37 7.54 1.87
CA PRO A 61 -24.62 7.00 3.00
C PRO A 61 -23.38 7.83 3.34
N ASP A 62 -23.06 7.96 4.63
CA ASP A 62 -21.79 8.52 5.08
C ASP A 62 -20.68 7.45 5.01
N LEU A 63 -19.72 7.64 4.11
CA LEU A 63 -18.58 6.76 3.94
C LEU A 63 -17.37 7.17 4.80
N SER A 64 -17.46 8.29 5.52
CA SER A 64 -16.30 8.82 6.24
C SER A 64 -15.89 7.96 7.43
N THR A 65 -14.60 7.93 7.68
CA THR A 65 -14.00 7.29 8.88
C THR A 65 -12.82 8.10 9.39
N THR A 66 -12.32 7.73 10.57
CA THR A 66 -11.09 8.31 11.13
C THR A 66 -10.02 7.24 11.18
N VAL A 67 -8.83 7.54 10.65
CA VAL A 67 -7.65 6.67 10.67
C VAL A 67 -6.43 7.52 10.99
N PHE A 68 -5.55 7.05 11.87
CA PHE A 68 -4.41 7.82 12.40
C PHE A 68 -4.84 9.20 12.95
N GLY A 69 -5.99 9.25 13.62
CA GLY A 69 -6.55 10.50 14.13
C GLY A 69 -7.03 11.48 13.05
N THR A 70 -7.06 11.08 11.79
CA THR A 70 -7.42 11.94 10.65
C THR A 70 -8.71 11.46 9.98
N LYS A 71 -9.67 12.37 9.81
CA LYS A 71 -10.91 12.07 9.07
C LYS A 71 -10.62 11.95 7.58
N ILE A 72 -11.10 10.85 6.96
CA ILE A 72 -11.03 10.60 5.51
C ILE A 72 -12.43 10.37 4.94
N SER A 73 -12.60 10.66 3.65
CA SER A 73 -13.92 10.66 2.98
C SER A 73 -14.48 9.26 2.71
N MET A 74 -13.64 8.24 2.76
CA MET A 74 -14.02 6.84 2.55
C MET A 74 -13.03 5.92 3.29
N PRO A 75 -13.42 4.70 3.70
CA PRO A 75 -12.59 3.80 4.49
C PRO A 75 -11.56 3.05 3.63
N LEU A 76 -10.89 3.79 2.73
CA LEU A 76 -9.90 3.24 1.80
C LEU A 76 -8.84 4.29 1.48
N PHE A 77 -7.55 3.89 1.54
CA PHE A 77 -6.44 4.79 1.25
C PHE A 77 -5.28 4.11 0.50
N LEU A 78 -4.31 4.88 0.03
CA LEU A 78 -3.17 4.40 -0.75
C LEU A 78 -2.12 3.79 0.17
N SER A 79 -1.83 2.48 0.00
CA SER A 79 -0.75 1.80 0.74
C SER A 79 0.62 2.35 0.40
N PRO A 80 1.61 2.26 1.31
CA PRO A 80 2.97 2.66 0.99
C PRO A 80 3.57 1.74 -0.08
N THR A 81 4.08 2.35 -1.14
CA THR A 81 4.74 1.64 -2.24
C THR A 81 5.98 2.38 -2.71
N ALA A 82 7.00 1.61 -3.05
CA ALA A 82 8.29 2.11 -3.48
C ALA A 82 8.33 2.52 -4.96
N MET A 83 9.30 3.34 -5.32
CA MET A 83 9.78 3.55 -6.70
C MET A 83 8.70 4.00 -7.70
N GLN A 84 7.77 4.84 -7.26
CA GLN A 84 6.60 5.20 -8.08
C GLN A 84 6.94 5.94 -9.37
N SER A 85 8.09 6.62 -9.47
CA SER A 85 8.54 7.28 -10.71
C SER A 85 8.88 6.29 -11.84
N LEU A 86 9.12 5.02 -11.53
CA LEU A 86 9.26 3.97 -12.56
C LEU A 86 7.94 3.67 -13.28
N TYR A 87 6.81 3.95 -12.67
CA TYR A 87 5.48 3.71 -13.24
C TYR A 87 4.94 4.94 -13.97
N HIS A 88 5.24 6.13 -13.44
CA HIS A 88 4.89 7.42 -14.04
C HIS A 88 5.88 8.50 -13.57
N PRO A 89 6.29 9.45 -14.41
CA PRO A 89 7.27 10.48 -14.03
C PRO A 89 6.93 11.27 -12.77
N ASP A 90 5.64 11.57 -12.56
CA ASP A 90 5.16 12.29 -11.37
C ASP A 90 5.08 11.41 -10.12
N GLY A 91 5.14 10.07 -10.24
CA GLY A 91 5.25 9.10 -9.15
C GLY A 91 4.47 9.45 -7.89
N ASP A 92 5.19 9.58 -6.78
CA ASP A 92 4.65 9.91 -5.45
C ASP A 92 3.86 11.23 -5.44
N LYS A 93 4.27 12.23 -6.23
CA LYS A 93 3.56 13.52 -6.35
C LYS A 93 2.16 13.37 -6.94
N ALA A 94 2.05 12.54 -7.99
CA ALA A 94 0.75 12.25 -8.62
C ALA A 94 -0.19 11.53 -7.66
N SER A 95 0.34 10.56 -6.91
CA SER A 95 -0.43 9.79 -5.92
C SER A 95 -0.89 10.65 -4.75
N ALA A 96 -0.01 11.51 -4.23
CA ALA A 96 -0.35 12.43 -3.13
C ALA A 96 -1.44 13.44 -3.51
N ARG A 97 -1.34 14.06 -4.70
CA ARG A 97 -2.38 14.98 -5.20
C ARG A 97 -3.73 14.27 -5.43
N ALA A 98 -3.70 13.05 -5.95
CA ALA A 98 -4.92 12.27 -6.15
C ALA A 98 -5.58 11.93 -4.80
N ALA A 99 -4.80 11.50 -3.80
CA ALA A 99 -5.29 11.22 -2.46
C ALA A 99 -5.87 12.48 -1.80
N GLU A 100 -5.19 13.62 -1.88
CA GLU A 100 -5.69 14.90 -1.38
C GLU A 100 -7.04 15.29 -2.00
N LYS A 101 -7.16 15.21 -3.33
CA LYS A 101 -8.40 15.53 -4.04
C LYS A 101 -9.59 14.67 -3.58
N TYR A 102 -9.34 13.41 -3.23
CA TYR A 102 -10.36 12.50 -2.71
C TYR A 102 -10.40 12.46 -1.18
N GLN A 103 -9.72 13.39 -0.52
CA GLN A 103 -9.70 13.53 0.95
C GLN A 103 -9.42 12.17 1.64
N THR A 104 -8.44 11.44 1.11
CA THR A 104 -7.96 10.20 1.69
C THR A 104 -6.45 10.25 1.95
N ILE A 105 -5.91 9.26 2.68
CA ILE A 105 -4.50 9.24 3.07
C ILE A 105 -3.62 8.78 1.90
N TYR A 106 -2.53 9.51 1.68
CA TYR A 106 -1.37 9.03 0.93
C TYR A 106 -0.32 8.46 1.87
N SER A 107 0.06 7.20 1.67
CA SER A 107 1.14 6.57 2.44
C SER A 107 2.43 6.62 1.64
N MET A 108 3.41 7.38 2.15
CA MET A 108 4.72 7.54 1.51
C MET A 108 5.68 6.45 2.00
N SER A 109 6.43 5.84 1.10
CA SER A 109 7.44 4.84 1.45
C SER A 109 8.78 5.48 1.78
N THR A 110 9.58 4.86 2.67
CA THR A 110 11.03 5.15 2.81
C THR A 110 11.73 5.15 1.46
N MET A 111 11.33 4.23 0.57
CA MET A 111 11.90 4.05 -0.77
C MET A 111 11.13 4.82 -1.85
N ALA A 112 10.55 5.96 -1.52
CA ALA A 112 9.88 6.84 -2.46
C ALA A 112 10.86 7.49 -3.43
N SER A 113 10.37 7.83 -4.63
CA SER A 113 11.15 8.48 -5.68
C SER A 113 11.29 10.00 -5.50
N PHE A 114 10.48 10.57 -4.62
CA PHE A 114 10.52 11.97 -4.23
C PHE A 114 10.72 12.08 -2.73
N SER A 115 11.32 13.19 -2.26
CA SER A 115 11.59 13.36 -0.82
C SER A 115 10.31 13.70 -0.04
N ILE A 116 10.39 13.52 1.27
CA ILE A 116 9.38 13.92 2.26
C ILE A 116 8.97 15.38 2.02
N GLU A 117 9.96 16.26 1.83
CA GLU A 117 9.78 17.69 1.62
C GLU A 117 9.13 18.00 0.28
N GLU A 118 9.59 17.34 -0.80
CA GLU A 118 9.00 17.51 -2.14
C GLU A 118 7.52 17.13 -2.16
N VAL A 119 7.14 16.03 -1.52
CA VAL A 119 5.74 15.59 -1.47
C VAL A 119 4.92 16.51 -0.57
N SER A 120 5.45 16.94 0.57
CA SER A 120 4.75 17.84 1.49
C SER A 120 4.55 19.24 0.92
N SER A 121 5.47 19.70 0.05
CA SER A 121 5.33 21.02 -0.61
C SER A 121 4.20 21.08 -1.65
N ILE A 122 3.82 19.94 -2.23
CA ILE A 122 2.82 19.88 -3.34
C ILE A 122 1.47 19.33 -2.93
N SER A 123 1.34 18.76 -1.75
CA SER A 123 0.08 18.22 -1.22
C SER A 123 -0.08 18.57 0.25
N ARG A 124 -1.24 19.15 0.59
CA ARG A 124 -1.67 19.43 1.97
C ARG A 124 -2.59 18.34 2.52
N GLY A 125 -2.93 17.35 1.71
CA GLY A 125 -3.75 16.21 2.11
C GLY A 125 -3.10 15.37 3.21
N PRO A 126 -3.88 14.53 3.91
CA PRO A 126 -3.36 13.69 4.97
C PRO A 126 -2.32 12.68 4.44
N LYS A 127 -1.23 12.56 5.17
CA LYS A 127 -0.09 11.70 4.81
C LYS A 127 0.39 10.89 5.99
N ILE A 128 0.73 9.62 5.74
CA ILE A 128 1.51 8.82 6.67
C ILE A 128 2.82 8.37 6.02
N PHE A 129 3.84 8.12 6.83
CA PHE A 129 5.13 7.66 6.36
C PHE A 129 5.36 6.19 6.73
N GLN A 130 5.74 5.37 5.76
CA GLN A 130 6.17 4.00 6.00
C GLN A 130 7.67 3.99 6.24
N LEU A 131 8.05 3.56 7.43
CA LEU A 131 9.41 3.47 7.92
C LEU A 131 9.92 2.04 7.81
N TYR A 132 11.10 1.86 7.21
CA TYR A 132 11.98 0.74 7.49
C TYR A 132 12.97 1.17 8.57
N ILE A 133 13.14 0.34 9.60
CA ILE A 133 14.19 0.55 10.61
C ILE A 133 15.53 0.14 9.99
N HIS A 134 16.52 1.01 10.11
CA HIS A 134 17.85 0.82 9.55
C HIS A 134 18.84 0.37 10.63
N LYS A 135 19.88 -0.38 10.25
CA LYS A 135 21.00 -0.69 11.13
C LYS A 135 21.67 0.58 11.64
N ASP A 136 21.87 1.55 10.74
CA ASP A 136 22.27 2.91 11.14
C ASP A 136 21.07 3.66 11.69
N GLN A 137 20.96 3.70 13.00
CA GLN A 137 19.87 4.38 13.72
C GLN A 137 19.72 5.85 13.33
N SER A 138 20.82 6.52 12.95
CA SER A 138 20.78 7.93 12.55
C SER A 138 19.93 8.19 11.32
N ILE A 139 19.82 7.20 10.40
CA ILE A 139 18.97 7.27 9.21
C ILE A 139 17.50 7.19 9.63
N THR A 140 17.18 6.25 10.52
CA THR A 140 15.84 6.08 11.07
C THR A 140 15.38 7.36 11.76
N ASP A 141 16.26 7.94 12.55
CA ASP A 141 16.01 9.16 13.32
C ASP A 141 15.78 10.38 12.43
N ASP A 142 16.61 10.57 11.40
CA ASP A 142 16.47 11.63 10.40
C ASP A 142 15.09 11.55 9.70
N LEU A 143 14.69 10.36 9.26
CA LEU A 143 13.40 10.17 8.60
C LEU A 143 12.22 10.52 9.51
N ILE A 144 12.26 10.11 10.78
CA ILE A 144 11.23 10.45 11.77
C ILE A 144 11.17 11.97 11.98
N ASP A 145 12.30 12.62 12.18
CA ASP A 145 12.36 14.04 12.48
C ASP A 145 11.90 14.89 11.27
N ARG A 146 12.28 14.52 10.04
CA ARG A 146 11.78 15.16 8.81
C ARG A 146 10.27 15.02 8.64
N CYS A 147 9.69 13.86 8.98
CA CYS A 147 8.24 13.67 8.95
C CYS A 147 7.51 14.57 9.98
N LYS A 148 8.09 14.80 11.17
CA LYS A 148 7.55 15.73 12.16
C LYS A 148 7.55 17.16 11.64
N VAL A 149 8.67 17.61 11.10
CA VAL A 149 8.82 19.00 10.57
C VAL A 149 7.86 19.25 9.40
N THR A 150 7.56 18.23 8.60
CA THR A 150 6.67 18.33 7.44
C THR A 150 5.22 17.93 7.72
N ASN A 151 4.86 17.77 9.01
CA ASN A 151 3.49 17.53 9.49
C ASN A 151 2.82 16.29 8.89
N PHE A 152 3.51 15.14 8.88
CA PHE A 152 2.86 13.86 8.61
C PHE A 152 1.88 13.51 9.73
N ASN A 153 0.73 12.93 9.40
CA ASN A 153 -0.34 12.61 10.35
C ASN A 153 -0.06 11.35 11.17
N GLY A 154 0.77 10.45 10.65
CA GLY A 154 1.12 9.20 11.31
C GLY A 154 2.26 8.49 10.61
N MET A 155 2.68 7.37 11.18
CA MET A 155 3.69 6.50 10.60
C MET A 155 3.26 5.04 10.65
N CYS A 156 3.84 4.21 9.79
CA CYS A 156 3.79 2.76 9.94
C CYS A 156 5.17 2.15 9.78
N ILE A 157 5.55 1.29 10.71
CA ILE A 157 6.80 0.52 10.64
C ILE A 157 6.50 -0.78 9.90
N THR A 158 7.24 -1.05 8.82
CA THR A 158 7.12 -2.33 8.11
C THR A 158 8.00 -3.37 8.77
N VAL A 159 7.40 -4.45 9.26
CA VAL A 159 8.06 -5.49 10.06
C VAL A 159 8.12 -6.86 9.35
N ASP A 160 7.53 -6.99 8.17
CA ASP A 160 7.47 -8.22 7.37
C ASP A 160 8.57 -8.32 6.30
N THR A 161 9.49 -7.34 6.23
CA THR A 161 10.53 -7.24 5.19
C THR A 161 11.93 -7.20 5.83
N ILE A 162 12.21 -8.16 6.69
CA ILE A 162 13.55 -8.32 7.31
C ILE A 162 14.56 -8.91 6.32
N VAL A 163 14.06 -9.63 5.31
CA VAL A 163 14.79 -10.10 4.13
C VAL A 163 13.90 -9.93 2.91
N ALA A 164 14.48 -9.87 1.72
CA ALA A 164 13.71 -9.80 0.49
C ALA A 164 13.06 -11.14 0.16
N GLY A 165 11.76 -11.15 -0.15
CA GLY A 165 11.07 -12.33 -0.65
C GLY A 165 11.57 -12.73 -2.04
N ASN A 166 11.50 -14.02 -2.38
CA ASN A 166 11.94 -14.57 -3.64
C ASN A 166 10.93 -14.27 -4.76
N ARG A 167 11.13 -13.18 -5.48
CA ARG A 167 10.25 -12.76 -6.59
C ARG A 167 10.78 -13.26 -7.92
N GLU A 168 10.42 -14.48 -8.29
CA GLU A 168 10.93 -15.15 -9.50
C GLU A 168 10.66 -14.35 -10.78
N ARG A 169 9.55 -13.64 -10.88
CA ARG A 169 9.26 -12.80 -12.06
C ARG A 169 10.29 -11.69 -12.26
N ASP A 170 10.82 -11.12 -11.15
CA ASP A 170 11.87 -10.11 -11.21
C ASP A 170 13.16 -10.74 -11.77
N HIS A 171 13.51 -11.96 -11.34
CA HIS A 171 14.65 -12.71 -11.89
C HIS A 171 14.46 -13.06 -13.37
N ARG A 172 13.30 -13.58 -13.74
CA ARG A 172 12.97 -13.97 -15.13
C ARG A 172 12.97 -12.78 -16.10
N THR A 173 12.59 -11.59 -15.64
CA THR A 173 12.62 -10.36 -16.48
C THR A 173 13.94 -9.60 -16.37
N GLY A 174 14.86 -10.03 -15.51
CA GLY A 174 16.13 -9.36 -15.27
C GLY A 174 16.00 -8.04 -14.50
N PHE A 175 14.88 -7.79 -13.86
CA PHE A 175 14.71 -6.68 -12.91
C PHE A 175 15.35 -7.03 -11.58
N THR A 176 16.63 -7.40 -11.67
CA THR A 176 17.50 -7.81 -10.56
C THR A 176 18.41 -6.66 -10.17
N THR A 177 19.27 -6.91 -9.19
CA THR A 177 20.30 -5.94 -8.79
C THR A 177 21.69 -6.58 -8.89
N PRO A 178 22.56 -6.04 -9.75
CA PRO A 178 22.25 -5.07 -10.81
C PRO A 178 21.24 -5.65 -11.84
N PRO A 179 20.53 -4.79 -12.61
CA PRO A 179 19.63 -5.26 -13.66
C PRO A 179 20.37 -6.07 -14.72
N LYS A 180 19.83 -7.26 -15.06
CA LYS A 180 20.34 -8.16 -16.09
C LYS A 180 19.24 -8.46 -17.10
N PHE A 181 18.81 -7.43 -17.83
CA PHE A 181 17.73 -7.57 -18.80
C PHE A 181 18.08 -8.54 -19.91
N ASN A 182 17.19 -9.50 -20.17
CA ASN A 182 17.26 -10.40 -21.30
C ASN A 182 16.75 -9.70 -22.59
N LEU A 183 16.88 -10.37 -23.73
CA LEU A 183 16.49 -9.81 -25.04
C LEU A 183 14.99 -9.47 -25.10
N GLU A 184 14.13 -10.27 -24.49
CA GLU A 184 12.69 -10.04 -24.41
C GLU A 184 12.37 -8.76 -23.63
N SER A 185 13.04 -8.57 -22.50
CA SER A 185 12.90 -7.35 -21.70
C SER A 185 13.40 -6.12 -22.43
N LEU A 186 14.55 -6.20 -23.11
CA LEU A 186 15.07 -5.11 -23.94
C LEU A 186 14.11 -4.76 -25.08
N PHE A 187 13.56 -5.77 -25.77
CA PHE A 187 12.53 -5.56 -26.78
C PHE A 187 11.27 -4.90 -26.19
N SER A 188 10.87 -5.32 -24.99
CA SER A 188 9.74 -4.71 -24.29
C SER A 188 9.95 -3.22 -23.99
N PHE A 189 11.17 -2.78 -23.64
CA PHE A 189 11.49 -1.36 -23.49
C PHE A 189 11.38 -0.64 -24.84
N ALA A 190 11.94 -1.21 -25.92
CA ALA A 190 11.87 -0.63 -27.27
C ALA A 190 10.41 -0.42 -27.74
N MET A 191 9.52 -1.34 -27.39
CA MET A 191 8.08 -1.26 -27.70
C MET A 191 7.31 -0.25 -26.84
N ARG A 192 7.95 0.43 -25.89
CA ARG A 192 7.35 1.44 -24.99
C ARG A 192 8.07 2.79 -25.09
N PRO A 193 8.15 3.41 -26.31
CA PRO A 193 8.96 4.60 -26.55
C PRO A 193 8.57 5.79 -25.66
N LYS A 194 7.30 5.93 -25.33
CA LYS A 194 6.83 6.98 -24.41
C LYS A 194 7.38 6.80 -22.99
N TRP A 195 7.44 5.56 -22.50
CA TRP A 195 8.01 5.27 -21.17
C TRP A 195 9.52 5.55 -21.18
N VAL A 196 10.23 5.10 -22.24
CA VAL A 196 11.67 5.32 -22.41
C VAL A 196 11.96 6.82 -22.48
N PHE A 197 11.22 7.57 -23.31
CA PHE A 197 11.36 9.02 -23.41
C PHE A 197 11.17 9.69 -22.04
N ASN A 198 10.11 9.36 -21.33
CA ASN A 198 9.85 9.92 -20.01
C ASN A 198 10.99 9.60 -19.02
N TYR A 199 11.50 8.38 -19.03
CA TYR A 199 12.59 7.96 -18.14
C TYR A 199 13.87 8.79 -18.32
N PHE A 200 14.19 9.18 -19.55
CA PHE A 200 15.39 9.99 -19.86
C PHE A 200 15.19 11.51 -19.77
N THR A 201 13.96 11.99 -19.89
CA THR A 201 13.67 13.44 -19.94
C THR A 201 13.18 14.03 -18.62
N HIS A 202 12.74 13.21 -17.68
CA HIS A 202 12.30 13.66 -16.36
C HIS A 202 13.40 13.43 -15.28
N LYS A 203 13.09 13.80 -14.03
CA LYS A 203 13.98 13.56 -12.91
C LYS A 203 14.45 12.10 -12.91
N LYS A 204 15.77 11.90 -12.85
CA LYS A 204 16.35 10.56 -12.75
C LYS A 204 15.78 9.86 -11.52
N PHE A 205 15.49 8.58 -11.67
CA PHE A 205 15.08 7.75 -10.53
C PHE A 205 16.16 7.77 -9.45
N GLU A 206 15.77 8.06 -8.24
CA GLU A 206 16.59 7.97 -7.04
C GLU A 206 15.71 7.61 -5.84
N LEU A 207 16.30 7.04 -4.78
CA LEU A 207 15.66 6.93 -3.48
C LEU A 207 15.83 8.25 -2.73
N ALA A 208 14.91 9.19 -2.99
CA ALA A 208 15.12 10.60 -2.64
C ALA A 208 15.26 10.84 -1.12
N ASN A 209 14.67 9.97 -0.28
CA ASN A 209 14.78 10.08 1.19
C ASN A 209 16.13 9.60 1.73
N LEU A 210 16.91 8.85 0.91
CA LEU A 210 18.15 8.18 1.30
C LEU A 210 19.36 8.69 0.49
N LYS A 211 19.19 9.75 -0.29
CA LYS A 211 20.16 10.24 -1.27
C LYS A 211 21.54 10.59 -0.69
N ASP A 212 21.56 11.20 0.49
CA ASP A 212 22.81 11.62 1.12
C ASP A 212 23.51 10.49 1.90
N LYS A 213 22.84 9.35 2.02
CA LYS A 213 23.31 8.15 2.74
C LYS A 213 23.75 7.02 1.78
N THR A 214 23.54 7.19 0.47
CA THR A 214 24.02 6.27 -0.56
C THR A 214 25.23 6.87 -1.28
N GLU A 215 26.27 6.06 -1.55
CA GLU A 215 27.48 6.55 -2.21
C GLU A 215 27.19 7.23 -3.56
N LYS A 216 27.73 8.43 -3.75
CA LYS A 216 27.62 9.19 -5.01
C LYS A 216 28.31 8.43 -6.12
N GLY A 217 27.55 8.00 -7.15
CA GLY A 217 28.12 7.54 -8.42
C GLY A 217 27.90 6.06 -8.76
N THR A 218 27.22 5.28 -7.95
CA THR A 218 26.88 3.89 -8.29
C THR A 218 25.61 3.79 -9.13
N ASN A 219 25.60 2.85 -10.08
CA ASN A 219 24.43 2.52 -10.91
C ASN A 219 23.20 2.29 -10.02
N ILE A 220 22.14 3.07 -10.25
CA ILE A 220 20.95 3.23 -9.41
C ILE A 220 20.33 1.91 -8.93
N ALA A 221 20.29 0.90 -9.79
CA ALA A 221 19.75 -0.41 -9.43
C ALA A 221 20.69 -1.22 -8.51
N LYS A 222 21.98 -1.04 -8.63
CA LYS A 222 22.98 -1.66 -7.75
C LYS A 222 22.88 -1.07 -6.35
N SER A 223 22.67 0.25 -6.24
CA SER A 223 22.59 0.93 -4.95
C SER A 223 21.36 0.57 -4.12
N VAL A 224 20.17 0.35 -4.74
CA VAL A 224 18.92 0.10 -4.01
C VAL A 224 18.90 -1.23 -3.27
N MET A 225 19.30 -2.32 -3.93
CA MET A 225 19.27 -3.65 -3.29
C MET A 225 20.49 -3.89 -2.41
N GLU A 226 21.66 -3.40 -2.81
CA GLU A 226 22.83 -3.38 -1.92
C GLU A 226 22.48 -2.63 -0.64
N TYR A 227 21.87 -1.44 -0.76
CA TYR A 227 21.39 -0.67 0.38
C TYR A 227 20.38 -1.45 1.24
N ILE A 228 19.39 -2.12 0.61
CA ILE A 228 18.42 -2.96 1.34
C ILE A 228 19.14 -4.07 2.10
N ASN A 229 20.04 -4.80 1.43
CA ASN A 229 20.75 -5.92 2.04
C ASN A 229 21.72 -5.46 3.15
N GLU A 230 22.32 -4.29 3.02
CA GLU A 230 23.24 -3.74 4.00
C GLU A 230 22.53 -3.12 5.20
N GLN A 231 21.43 -2.39 4.95
CA GLN A 231 20.76 -1.58 5.96
C GLN A 231 19.60 -2.28 6.67
N TYR A 232 19.03 -3.32 6.07
CA TYR A 232 17.99 -4.08 6.77
C TYR A 232 18.65 -5.02 7.77
N ASP A 233 18.08 -5.02 8.98
CA ASP A 233 18.58 -5.85 10.07
C ASP A 233 17.66 -7.05 10.30
N PRO A 234 18.12 -8.28 9.95
CA PRO A 234 17.37 -9.50 10.29
C PRO A 234 17.19 -9.71 11.80
N ALA A 235 17.99 -9.03 12.62
CA ALA A 235 17.90 -9.08 14.08
C ALA A 235 16.95 -8.02 14.67
N MET A 236 16.32 -7.19 13.81
CA MET A 236 15.32 -6.21 14.23
C MET A 236 14.27 -6.85 15.16
N ASN A 237 13.96 -6.19 16.24
CA ASN A 237 13.10 -6.72 17.29
C ASN A 237 12.11 -5.68 17.83
N TRP A 238 11.27 -6.09 18.78
CA TRP A 238 10.24 -5.26 19.38
C TRP A 238 10.73 -4.00 20.09
N LYS A 239 11.95 -4.02 20.63
CA LYS A 239 12.54 -2.83 21.29
C LYS A 239 12.88 -1.74 20.28
N ASP A 240 13.30 -2.15 19.08
CA ASP A 240 13.59 -1.21 18.00
C ASP A 240 12.30 -0.52 17.51
N ALA A 241 11.20 -1.29 17.40
CA ALA A 241 9.89 -0.73 17.11
C ALA A 241 9.39 0.20 18.22
N GLU A 242 9.51 -0.21 19.48
CA GLU A 242 9.14 0.59 20.65
C GLU A 242 9.93 1.91 20.71
N TYR A 243 11.23 1.89 20.39
CA TYR A 243 12.05 3.10 20.28
C TYR A 243 11.48 4.07 19.23
N CYS A 244 11.15 3.59 18.03
CA CYS A 244 10.60 4.43 16.97
C CYS A 244 9.22 5.00 17.35
N ILE A 245 8.38 4.22 18.03
CA ILE A 245 7.07 4.67 18.53
C ILE A 245 7.24 5.82 19.52
N LYS A 246 8.11 5.65 20.51
CA LYS A 246 8.43 6.69 21.52
C LYS A 246 9.02 7.93 20.87
N LYS A 247 9.94 7.75 19.91
CA LYS A 247 10.55 8.87 19.19
C LYS A 247 9.51 9.63 18.36
N TRP A 248 8.66 8.95 17.63
CA TRP A 248 7.59 9.58 16.82
C TRP A 248 6.59 10.33 17.70
N ASN A 249 6.15 9.73 18.78
CA ASN A 249 5.19 10.27 19.75
C ASN A 249 3.89 10.80 19.11
N GLY A 250 3.30 10.00 18.23
CA GLY A 250 2.07 10.26 17.49
C GLY A 250 1.44 8.96 16.99
N PRO A 251 0.38 9.01 16.16
CA PRO A 251 -0.24 7.82 15.62
C PRO A 251 0.75 6.92 14.87
N MET A 252 0.86 5.66 15.30
CA MET A 252 1.82 4.70 14.77
C MET A 252 1.19 3.32 14.57
N ALA A 253 1.43 2.71 13.40
CA ALA A 253 1.05 1.33 13.12
C ALA A 253 2.27 0.42 12.96
N LEU A 254 2.11 -0.87 13.27
CA LEU A 254 2.96 -1.93 12.70
C LEU A 254 2.30 -2.48 11.45
N LYS A 255 3.04 -2.51 10.33
CA LYS A 255 2.61 -3.08 9.05
C LYS A 255 3.29 -4.43 8.82
N GLY A 256 2.47 -5.47 8.61
CA GLY A 256 2.96 -6.84 8.46
C GLY A 256 2.48 -7.76 9.59
N VAL A 257 1.57 -7.28 10.44
CA VAL A 257 0.99 -8.06 11.53
C VAL A 257 0.01 -9.08 10.96
N MET A 258 0.23 -10.37 11.26
CA MET A 258 -0.57 -11.48 10.75
C MET A 258 -1.03 -12.45 11.84
N SER A 259 -0.77 -12.15 13.11
CA SER A 259 -1.17 -13.00 14.25
C SER A 259 -1.84 -12.19 15.36
N VAL A 260 -2.66 -12.87 16.15
CA VAL A 260 -3.32 -12.30 17.36
C VAL A 260 -2.28 -11.91 18.41
N ASP A 261 -1.24 -12.72 18.56
CA ASP A 261 -0.22 -12.48 19.59
C ASP A 261 0.61 -11.24 19.27
N ASP A 262 0.99 -11.06 17.99
CA ASP A 262 1.69 -9.85 17.55
C ASP A 262 0.80 -8.61 17.67
N ALA A 263 -0.51 -8.72 17.37
CA ALA A 263 -1.45 -7.63 17.55
C ALA A 263 -1.59 -7.20 19.02
N LYS A 264 -1.64 -8.16 19.96
CA LYS A 264 -1.62 -7.85 21.40
C LYS A 264 -0.32 -7.17 21.81
N ARG A 265 0.81 -7.70 21.33
CA ARG A 265 2.12 -7.12 21.64
C ARG A 265 2.31 -5.70 21.06
N ALA A 266 1.68 -5.42 19.89
CA ALA A 266 1.65 -4.07 19.34
C ALA A 266 0.98 -3.06 20.30
N ILE A 267 -0.07 -3.47 21.03
CA ILE A 267 -0.68 -2.64 22.09
C ILE A 267 0.32 -2.37 23.20
N ASP A 268 1.02 -3.41 23.67
CA ASP A 268 1.93 -3.32 24.82
C ASP A 268 3.09 -2.34 24.57
N ILE A 269 3.57 -2.22 23.33
CA ILE A 269 4.62 -1.27 22.94
C ILE A 269 4.11 0.12 22.56
N GLY A 270 2.79 0.36 22.61
CA GLY A 270 2.19 1.68 22.39
C GLY A 270 1.77 2.01 20.96
N CYS A 271 1.56 1.02 20.09
CA CYS A 271 0.94 1.25 18.79
C CYS A 271 -0.50 1.73 18.96
N THR A 272 -0.93 2.63 18.07
CA THR A 272 -2.32 3.09 17.95
C THR A 272 -3.11 2.33 16.88
N ALA A 273 -2.39 1.70 15.96
CA ALA A 273 -2.95 0.96 14.83
C ALA A 273 -2.09 -0.26 14.47
N ILE A 274 -2.68 -1.17 13.71
CA ILE A 274 -1.96 -2.23 12.98
C ILE A 274 -2.45 -2.28 11.54
N MET A 275 -1.53 -2.62 10.63
CA MET A 275 -1.86 -2.96 9.26
C MET A 275 -1.68 -4.48 9.10
N ILE A 276 -2.81 -5.19 9.03
CA ILE A 276 -2.81 -6.63 8.74
C ILE A 276 -2.41 -6.79 7.28
N SER A 277 -1.20 -7.32 7.05
CA SER A 277 -0.56 -7.35 5.73
C SER A 277 0.43 -8.50 5.64
N ASN A 278 0.50 -9.13 4.48
CA ASN A 278 1.55 -10.05 4.06
C ASN A 278 2.36 -9.46 2.89
N HIS A 279 2.47 -8.12 2.85
CA HIS A 279 3.18 -7.38 1.80
C HIS A 279 2.60 -7.61 0.39
N GLY A 280 1.31 -7.93 0.30
CA GLY A 280 0.65 -8.23 -0.97
C GLY A 280 1.12 -9.54 -1.61
N GLY A 281 1.51 -10.53 -0.82
CA GLY A 281 2.01 -11.83 -1.27
C GLY A 281 3.42 -11.76 -1.89
N ARG A 282 4.26 -10.85 -1.43
CA ARG A 282 5.60 -10.58 -1.98
C ARG A 282 6.73 -10.98 -1.04
N GLN A 283 6.42 -11.52 0.12
CA GLN A 283 7.35 -11.96 1.16
C GLN A 283 7.21 -13.48 1.37
N LEU A 284 6.74 -13.93 2.51
CA LEU A 284 6.53 -15.36 2.79
C LEU A 284 5.35 -15.89 1.95
N ASP A 285 5.63 -16.77 0.98
CA ASP A 285 4.56 -17.50 0.28
C ASP A 285 4.01 -18.63 1.14
N GLY A 286 2.77 -19.07 0.92
CA GLY A 286 2.05 -20.00 1.81
C GLY A 286 1.50 -19.35 3.08
N SER A 287 1.66 -18.02 3.26
CA SER A 287 1.04 -17.27 4.36
C SER A 287 -0.47 -17.12 4.16
N ARG A 288 -1.21 -16.94 5.27
CA ARG A 288 -2.65 -16.65 5.22
C ARG A 288 -2.92 -15.31 4.53
N SER A 289 -4.15 -15.17 3.99
CA SER A 289 -4.63 -13.85 3.55
C SER A 289 -4.81 -12.91 4.74
N PRO A 290 -4.48 -11.61 4.58
CA PRO A 290 -4.80 -10.59 5.58
C PRO A 290 -6.28 -10.57 5.97
N PHE A 291 -7.18 -10.76 5.01
CA PHE A 291 -8.62 -10.79 5.28
C PHE A 291 -9.02 -11.91 6.24
N ASP A 292 -8.41 -13.10 6.13
CA ASP A 292 -8.67 -14.24 7.01
C ASP A 292 -8.29 -13.96 8.48
N GLN A 293 -7.45 -12.94 8.75
CA GLN A 293 -6.97 -12.61 10.10
C GLN A 293 -7.78 -11.49 10.75
N VAL A 294 -8.54 -10.69 9.98
CA VAL A 294 -9.23 -9.49 10.50
C VAL A 294 -10.12 -9.84 11.69
N LYS A 295 -11.02 -10.81 11.52
CA LYS A 295 -11.99 -11.15 12.57
C LYS A 295 -11.31 -11.65 13.84
N ALA A 296 -10.37 -12.59 13.72
CA ALA A 296 -9.69 -13.16 14.87
C ALA A 296 -8.88 -12.10 15.66
N ILE A 297 -8.23 -11.20 14.94
CA ILE A 297 -7.49 -10.09 15.57
C ILE A 297 -8.47 -9.11 16.22
N LYS A 298 -9.55 -8.72 15.54
CA LYS A 298 -10.56 -7.81 16.11
C LYS A 298 -11.19 -8.37 17.38
N ASP A 299 -11.55 -9.65 17.38
CA ASP A 299 -12.11 -10.32 18.53
C ASP A 299 -11.14 -10.31 19.74
N ALA A 300 -9.83 -10.35 19.47
CA ALA A 300 -8.79 -10.40 20.50
C ALA A 300 -8.36 -9.03 21.05
N VAL A 301 -8.33 -7.98 20.21
CA VAL A 301 -7.82 -6.66 20.59
C VAL A 301 -8.94 -5.64 20.84
N GLY A 302 -10.15 -5.89 20.37
CA GLY A 302 -11.30 -5.00 20.51
C GLY A 302 -11.07 -3.65 19.84
N ASP A 303 -11.34 -2.57 20.56
CA ASP A 303 -11.18 -1.18 20.08
C ASP A 303 -9.86 -0.53 20.54
N LYS A 304 -8.92 -1.33 21.06
CA LYS A 304 -7.62 -0.82 21.53
C LYS A 304 -6.69 -0.42 20.41
N LEU A 305 -6.93 -0.91 19.19
CA LEU A 305 -6.15 -0.60 17.99
C LEU A 305 -7.09 -0.29 16.82
N GLU A 306 -6.72 0.69 16.00
CA GLU A 306 -7.24 0.78 14.64
C GLU A 306 -6.70 -0.40 13.82
N ILE A 307 -7.60 -1.11 13.14
CA ILE A 307 -7.25 -2.27 12.29
C ILE A 307 -7.38 -1.89 10.83
N ILE A 308 -6.27 -1.90 10.11
CA ILE A 308 -6.21 -1.59 8.68
C ILE A 308 -5.94 -2.88 7.92
N LEU A 309 -6.85 -3.24 7.01
CA LEU A 309 -6.62 -4.36 6.09
C LEU A 309 -5.77 -3.89 4.90
N ASP A 310 -4.59 -4.48 4.71
CA ASP A 310 -3.68 -4.23 3.58
C ASP A 310 -3.39 -5.51 2.80
N GLY A 311 -3.97 -5.63 1.61
CA GLY A 311 -3.78 -6.76 0.71
C GLY A 311 -5.09 -7.29 0.11
N GLY A 312 -5.05 -7.65 -1.17
CA GLY A 312 -6.17 -8.29 -1.87
C GLY A 312 -7.34 -7.37 -2.26
N VAL A 313 -7.42 -6.15 -1.77
CA VAL A 313 -8.54 -5.22 -2.05
C VAL A 313 -8.58 -4.82 -3.52
N ARG A 314 -9.72 -5.08 -4.19
CA ARG A 314 -9.94 -4.83 -5.62
C ARG A 314 -11.32 -4.22 -5.94
N ARG A 315 -12.27 -4.29 -5.00
CA ARG A 315 -13.68 -3.90 -5.15
C ARG A 315 -14.20 -3.19 -3.91
N GLY A 316 -15.26 -2.39 -4.07
CA GLY A 316 -16.00 -1.81 -2.95
C GLY A 316 -16.52 -2.88 -1.99
N THR A 317 -17.04 -3.99 -2.51
CA THR A 317 -17.49 -5.12 -1.68
C THR A 317 -16.39 -5.74 -0.82
N HIS A 318 -15.12 -5.72 -1.26
CA HIS A 318 -14.00 -6.16 -0.42
C HIS A 318 -13.80 -5.23 0.78
N VAL A 319 -13.98 -3.92 0.57
CA VAL A 319 -13.92 -2.93 1.64
C VAL A 319 -15.06 -3.18 2.63
N LEU A 320 -16.31 -3.36 2.16
CA LEU A 320 -17.44 -3.63 3.04
C LEU A 320 -17.25 -4.91 3.86
N LYS A 321 -16.75 -5.99 3.23
CA LYS A 321 -16.42 -7.25 3.92
C LYS A 321 -15.37 -7.07 4.99
N ALA A 322 -14.32 -6.29 4.70
CA ALA A 322 -13.27 -6.01 5.68
C ALA A 322 -13.80 -5.22 6.89
N LEU A 323 -14.62 -4.18 6.65
CA LEU A 323 -15.25 -3.39 7.71
C LEU A 323 -16.18 -4.25 8.55
N ALA A 324 -17.05 -5.04 7.91
CA ALA A 324 -17.96 -5.95 8.60
C ALA A 324 -17.21 -7.05 9.40
N ALA A 325 -16.02 -7.44 8.97
CA ALA A 325 -15.14 -8.34 9.74
C ALA A 325 -14.43 -7.63 10.93
N GLY A 326 -14.51 -6.30 11.01
CA GLY A 326 -13.97 -5.50 12.13
C GLY A 326 -12.77 -4.61 11.79
N ALA A 327 -12.44 -4.44 10.50
CA ALA A 327 -11.42 -3.46 10.11
C ALA A 327 -11.96 -2.02 10.25
N THR A 328 -11.08 -1.09 10.62
CA THR A 328 -11.37 0.36 10.66
C THR A 328 -11.35 0.97 9.25
N ALA A 329 -10.42 0.48 8.43
CA ALA A 329 -10.26 0.89 7.03
C ALA A 329 -9.47 -0.16 6.24
N CYS A 330 -9.40 0.04 4.94
CA CYS A 330 -8.56 -0.72 4.03
C CYS A 330 -7.48 0.17 3.41
N SER A 331 -6.38 -0.47 2.99
CA SER A 331 -5.42 0.14 2.09
C SER A 331 -5.16 -0.74 0.88
N PHE A 332 -4.70 -0.16 -0.23
CA PHE A 332 -4.44 -0.92 -1.44
C PHE A 332 -3.20 -0.40 -2.19
N GLY A 333 -2.31 -1.33 -2.60
CA GLY A 333 -1.05 -1.04 -3.29
C GLY A 333 -1.15 -1.29 -4.79
N LYS A 334 -1.18 -2.55 -5.22
CA LYS A 334 -1.14 -2.92 -6.66
C LYS A 334 -2.20 -2.20 -7.49
N ALA A 335 -3.41 -2.00 -6.96
CA ALA A 335 -4.50 -1.35 -7.68
C ALA A 335 -4.16 0.08 -8.07
N PHE A 336 -3.66 0.89 -7.14
CA PHE A 336 -3.30 2.25 -7.47
C PHE A 336 -2.00 2.35 -8.30
N LEU A 337 -1.04 1.45 -8.11
CA LEU A 337 0.16 1.42 -8.95
C LEU A 337 -0.16 1.13 -10.40
N PHE A 338 -1.09 0.20 -10.68
CA PHE A 338 -1.57 0.00 -12.04
C PHE A 338 -2.28 1.22 -12.59
N SER A 339 -3.09 1.90 -11.78
CA SER A 339 -3.78 3.11 -12.21
C SER A 339 -2.80 4.27 -12.45
N LEU A 340 -1.76 4.39 -11.62
CA LEU A 340 -0.65 5.33 -11.81
C LEU A 340 0.08 5.05 -13.15
N GLY A 341 0.47 3.80 -13.41
CA GLY A 341 1.10 3.40 -14.66
C GLY A 341 0.18 3.54 -15.88
N ALA A 342 -1.13 3.39 -15.70
CA ALA A 342 -2.12 3.57 -16.75
C ALA A 342 -2.36 5.04 -17.13
N GLY A 343 -2.25 5.98 -16.19
CA GLY A 343 -2.64 7.37 -16.46
C GLY A 343 -2.14 8.44 -15.50
N GLY A 344 -1.08 8.18 -14.74
CA GLY A 344 -0.55 9.15 -13.79
C GLY A 344 -1.61 9.55 -12.75
N GLN A 345 -1.60 10.83 -12.36
CA GLN A 345 -2.57 11.37 -11.40
C GLN A 345 -4.02 11.09 -11.80
N GLN A 346 -4.38 11.32 -13.07
CA GLN A 346 -5.74 11.07 -13.56
C GLN A 346 -6.14 9.59 -13.46
N GLY A 347 -5.17 8.68 -13.60
CA GLY A 347 -5.38 7.24 -13.41
C GLY A 347 -5.74 6.91 -11.96
N VAL A 348 -4.98 7.44 -11.01
CA VAL A 348 -5.24 7.24 -9.57
C VAL A 348 -6.56 7.89 -9.16
N GLU A 349 -6.84 9.11 -9.62
CA GLU A 349 -8.12 9.79 -9.38
C GLU A 349 -9.32 8.98 -9.88
N LYS A 350 -9.21 8.42 -11.09
CA LYS A 350 -10.29 7.58 -11.66
C LYS A 350 -10.50 6.31 -10.85
N LEU A 351 -9.42 5.67 -10.38
CA LEU A 351 -9.55 4.51 -9.51
C LEU A 351 -10.24 4.88 -8.19
N LEU A 352 -9.81 5.96 -7.53
CA LEU A 352 -10.41 6.43 -6.27
C LEU A 352 -11.89 6.75 -6.46
N LYS A 353 -12.24 7.43 -7.57
CA LYS A 353 -13.63 7.69 -7.93
C LYS A 353 -14.43 6.41 -8.07
N ASN A 354 -13.94 5.45 -8.86
CA ASN A 354 -14.63 4.18 -9.07
C ASN A 354 -14.85 3.45 -7.74
N MET A 355 -13.83 3.40 -6.88
CA MET A 355 -13.93 2.74 -5.56
C MET A 355 -14.93 3.44 -4.64
N GLN A 356 -14.92 4.77 -4.60
CA GLN A 356 -15.89 5.53 -3.81
C GLN A 356 -17.33 5.29 -4.28
N GLU A 357 -17.55 5.27 -5.60
CA GLU A 357 -18.86 4.96 -6.19
C GLU A 357 -19.30 3.51 -5.94
N GLU A 358 -18.37 2.54 -5.99
CA GLU A 358 -18.66 1.14 -5.62
C GLU A 358 -19.05 1.04 -4.15
N ILE A 359 -18.24 1.57 -3.23
CA ILE A 359 -18.52 1.54 -1.78
C ILE A 359 -19.87 2.19 -1.48
N ARG A 360 -20.13 3.37 -2.05
CA ARG A 360 -21.39 4.08 -1.87
C ARG A 360 -22.60 3.28 -2.34
N ARG A 361 -22.56 2.77 -3.57
CA ARG A 361 -23.63 1.93 -4.13
C ARG A 361 -23.86 0.68 -3.29
N ASP A 362 -22.76 0.02 -2.90
CA ASP A 362 -22.82 -1.23 -2.17
C ASP A 362 -23.35 -1.01 -0.74
N MET A 363 -23.02 0.13 -0.08
CA MET A 363 -23.65 0.55 1.18
C MET A 363 -25.16 0.71 1.07
N ILE A 364 -25.65 1.34 -0.01
CA ILE A 364 -27.09 1.48 -0.26
C ILE A 364 -27.74 0.11 -0.41
N LEU A 365 -27.12 -0.79 -1.19
CA LEU A 365 -27.61 -2.16 -1.38
C LEU A 365 -27.58 -2.99 -0.10
N MET A 366 -26.62 -2.71 0.80
CA MET A 366 -26.53 -3.33 2.13
C MET A 366 -27.56 -2.77 3.12
N GLY A 367 -28.23 -1.66 2.77
CA GLY A 367 -29.15 -0.98 3.68
C GLY A 367 -28.46 -0.26 4.85
N CYS A 368 -27.19 0.15 4.68
CA CYS A 368 -26.38 0.80 5.71
C CYS A 368 -26.22 2.30 5.41
N LYS A 369 -26.52 3.14 6.42
CA LYS A 369 -26.47 4.61 6.32
C LYS A 369 -25.07 5.18 6.56
N ASN A 370 -24.28 4.47 7.33
CA ASN A 370 -22.89 4.82 7.66
C ASN A 370 -22.05 3.56 7.90
N ILE A 371 -20.73 3.73 7.97
CA ILE A 371 -19.80 2.59 8.08
C ILE A 371 -19.94 1.84 9.41
N SER A 372 -20.39 2.49 10.47
CA SER A 372 -20.56 1.82 11.79
C SER A 372 -21.70 0.80 11.81
N GLU A 373 -22.56 0.80 10.79
CA GLU A 373 -23.60 -0.22 10.61
C GLU A 373 -23.10 -1.49 9.91
N LEU A 374 -21.84 -1.49 9.45
CA LEU A 374 -21.18 -2.68 8.88
C LEU A 374 -20.51 -3.47 10.01
N ASP A 375 -21.22 -4.39 10.58
CA ASP A 375 -20.76 -5.30 11.63
C ASP A 375 -20.78 -6.77 11.19
N SER A 376 -20.40 -7.67 12.09
CA SER A 376 -20.31 -9.11 11.80
C SER A 376 -21.65 -9.77 11.41
N SER A 377 -22.79 -9.16 11.72
CA SER A 377 -24.12 -9.65 11.28
C SER A 377 -24.33 -9.50 9.76
N LYS A 378 -23.50 -8.65 9.12
CA LYS A 378 -23.51 -8.41 7.67
C LYS A 378 -22.67 -9.42 6.89
N LEU A 379 -22.02 -10.39 7.56
CA LEU A 379 -21.18 -11.41 6.92
C LEU A 379 -21.67 -12.81 7.26
N ILE A 380 -21.70 -13.69 6.26
CA ILE A 380 -21.85 -15.15 6.43
C ILE A 380 -20.65 -15.80 5.76
N TYR A 381 -19.81 -16.50 6.55
CA TYR A 381 -18.71 -17.28 6.01
C TYR A 381 -19.26 -18.58 5.39
N ARG A 382 -18.80 -18.89 4.18
CA ARG A 382 -19.14 -20.14 3.50
C ARG A 382 -18.50 -21.30 4.25
N LYS A 383 -19.23 -22.40 4.37
CA LYS A 383 -18.75 -23.67 4.97
C LYS A 383 -17.87 -24.43 3.99
#